data_aee04452dd1ce3806a15616350fbe258
#
_entry.id   aee04452dd1ce3806a15616350fbe258
#
_cell.length_a   1.000
_cell.length_b   1.000
_cell.length_c   1.000
_cell.angle_alpha   90.00
_cell.angle_beta   90.00
_cell.angle_gamma   90.00
#
_symmetry.space_group_name_H-M   'P 1'
#
loop_
_entity.id
_entity.type
_entity.pdbx_description
1 polymer ?
#
loop_
_entity_poly.entity_id
_entity_poly.type
_entity_poly.pdbx_seq_one_letter_code
_entity_poly.pdbx_strand_id
1 'polypeptide(L)'
;MALVAMLAMSAAMAGAPPTVPDTMAQRMQPCSACHGKEGRATQQGFFPRIAGKPAGYLYNQLDNFRSGRRAYPTMTYFVEQMSDDYLHEIADYFASLDLPYAPPQTVGAPADEIARGEALVRQGDAAHGIPACVQCHGTAMTGVLPSIPGLLGLPRGYLVEQFGGWRTGQRKALAPDCMAKVANSLTPADITAVATWLSSQPVAVGPAAADSLARPLPIACGSVPQ
;
A
#
# COMPACT_ATOMS: atom_id res chain seq x y z
N MET A 1 -63.59 -26.20 42.71
CA MET A 1 -62.88 -26.67 41.54
C MET A 1 -61.78 -25.67 41.22
N ALA A 2 -60.54 -25.99 41.54
CA ALA A 2 -59.40 -25.10 41.30
C ALA A 2 -58.68 -25.58 40.03
N LEU A 3 -58.56 -24.71 39.00
CA LEU A 3 -57.86 -24.96 37.77
C LEU A 3 -56.38 -24.63 37.95
N VAL A 4 -55.53 -25.63 37.95
CA VAL A 4 -54.07 -25.46 37.97
C VAL A 4 -53.61 -25.31 36.52
N ALA A 5 -53.21 -24.10 36.13
CA ALA A 5 -52.59 -23.82 34.83
C ALA A 5 -51.08 -24.19 34.88
N MET A 6 -50.69 -25.27 34.20
CA MET A 6 -49.27 -25.60 33.94
C MET A 6 -48.71 -24.69 32.88
N LEU A 7 -47.80 -23.77 33.27
CA LEU A 7 -46.93 -23.06 32.30
C LEU A 7 -45.80 -24.02 31.87
N ALA A 8 -45.87 -24.46 30.62
CA ALA A 8 -44.76 -25.15 29.98
C ALA A 8 -43.68 -24.10 29.58
N MET A 9 -42.58 -24.06 30.30
CA MET A 9 -41.40 -23.30 29.92
C MET A 9 -40.67 -24.02 28.79
N SER A 10 -40.84 -23.52 27.56
CA SER A 10 -40.03 -23.97 26.42
C SER A 10 -38.60 -23.50 26.63
N ALA A 11 -37.67 -24.39 26.97
CA ALA A 11 -36.24 -24.13 26.96
C ALA A 11 -35.80 -23.91 25.53
N ALA A 12 -35.52 -22.65 25.17
CA ALA A 12 -34.86 -22.33 23.91
C ALA A 12 -33.48 -22.97 23.94
N MET A 13 -33.25 -23.97 23.10
CA MET A 13 -31.92 -24.56 22.88
C MET A 13 -31.06 -23.50 22.19
N ALA A 14 -30.22 -22.82 22.95
CA ALA A 14 -29.16 -21.98 22.38
C ALA A 14 -28.24 -22.91 21.59
N GLY A 15 -28.27 -22.80 20.27
CA GLY A 15 -27.31 -23.51 19.41
C GLY A 15 -25.89 -23.11 19.79
N ALA A 16 -24.94 -24.05 19.64
CA ALA A 16 -23.53 -23.72 19.85
C ALA A 16 -23.14 -22.50 18.99
N PRO A 17 -22.36 -21.56 19.53
CA PRO A 17 -21.90 -20.41 18.73
C PRO A 17 -21.15 -20.90 17.50
N PRO A 18 -21.31 -20.22 16.34
CA PRO A 18 -20.61 -20.61 15.13
C PRO A 18 -19.10 -20.52 15.38
N THR A 19 -18.38 -21.60 15.06
CA THR A 19 -16.91 -21.61 15.14
C THR A 19 -16.37 -20.80 13.97
N VAL A 20 -15.61 -19.73 14.26
CA VAL A 20 -14.91 -18.95 13.25
C VAL A 20 -13.61 -19.67 12.91
N PRO A 21 -13.34 -20.00 11.62
CA PRO A 21 -12.09 -20.66 11.24
C PRO A 21 -10.88 -19.77 11.58
N ASP A 22 -9.86 -20.32 12.22
CA ASP A 22 -8.61 -19.61 12.48
C ASP A 22 -7.71 -19.66 11.24
N THR A 23 -7.90 -18.71 10.33
CA THR A 23 -7.13 -18.57 9.08
C THR A 23 -6.62 -17.14 8.96
N MET A 24 -5.53 -16.94 8.20
CA MET A 24 -5.03 -15.58 7.92
C MET A 24 -6.11 -14.70 7.26
N ALA A 25 -6.91 -15.24 6.35
CA ALA A 25 -8.02 -14.51 5.77
C ALA A 25 -9.00 -13.97 6.82
N GLN A 26 -9.30 -14.78 7.85
CA GLN A 26 -10.18 -14.37 8.94
C GLN A 26 -9.51 -13.35 9.86
N ARG A 27 -8.24 -13.58 10.20
CA ARG A 27 -7.46 -12.64 11.02
C ARG A 27 -7.28 -11.27 10.37
N MET A 28 -7.30 -11.19 9.02
CA MET A 28 -7.12 -9.94 8.27
C MET A 28 -8.43 -9.15 8.02
N GLN A 29 -9.58 -9.60 8.56
CA GLN A 29 -10.83 -8.84 8.46
C GLN A 29 -10.75 -7.41 9.00
N PRO A 30 -10.09 -7.13 10.15
CA PRO A 30 -9.92 -5.76 10.61
C PRO A 30 -9.16 -4.86 9.62
N CYS A 31 -8.16 -5.39 8.92
CA CYS A 31 -7.40 -4.67 7.89
C CYS A 31 -8.29 -4.34 6.68
N SER A 32 -9.13 -5.32 6.28
CA SER A 32 -10.03 -5.19 5.15
C SER A 32 -11.14 -4.14 5.35
N ALA A 33 -11.47 -3.81 6.60
CA ALA A 33 -12.46 -2.76 6.90
C ALA A 33 -12.06 -1.39 6.32
N CYS A 34 -10.76 -1.08 6.33
CA CYS A 34 -10.22 0.16 5.75
C CYS A 34 -9.59 -0.07 4.38
N HIS A 35 -8.80 -1.13 4.21
CA HIS A 35 -8.08 -1.41 2.96
C HIS A 35 -8.94 -2.08 1.88
N GLY A 36 -10.26 -2.22 2.10
CA GLY A 36 -11.19 -2.88 1.20
C GLY A 36 -11.08 -4.41 1.25
N LYS A 37 -12.07 -5.08 0.69
CA LYS A 37 -12.13 -6.54 0.67
C LYS A 37 -10.81 -7.11 0.16
N GLU A 38 -10.18 -7.98 0.95
CA GLU A 38 -8.90 -8.62 0.62
C GLU A 38 -7.76 -7.62 0.32
N GLY A 39 -7.85 -6.38 0.82
CA GLY A 39 -6.82 -5.37 0.62
C GLY A 39 -6.79 -4.71 -0.77
N ARG A 40 -7.89 -4.72 -1.51
CA ARG A 40 -7.99 -4.15 -2.88
C ARG A 40 -7.95 -2.62 -2.93
N ALA A 41 -8.04 -1.93 -1.83
CA ALA A 41 -8.42 -0.54 -1.61
C ALA A 41 -9.93 -0.33 -1.65
N THR A 42 -10.36 0.85 -1.23
CA THR A 42 -11.73 1.35 -1.35
C THR A 42 -11.81 2.43 -2.42
N GLN A 43 -13.03 2.77 -2.85
CA GLN A 43 -13.24 3.87 -3.81
C GLN A 43 -12.95 5.26 -3.23
N GLN A 44 -12.80 5.37 -1.91
CA GLN A 44 -12.53 6.65 -1.24
C GLN A 44 -11.14 7.22 -1.53
N GLY A 45 -10.23 6.43 -2.13
CA GLY A 45 -8.92 6.90 -2.57
C GLY A 45 -7.93 7.25 -1.46
N PHE A 46 -8.32 7.05 -0.20
CA PHE A 46 -7.53 7.40 0.98
C PHE A 46 -6.69 6.21 1.48
N PHE A 47 -7.31 5.03 1.54
CA PHE A 47 -6.65 3.81 1.97
C PHE A 47 -6.04 3.08 0.77
N PRO A 48 -4.73 2.77 0.80
CA PRO A 48 -4.07 2.16 -0.35
C PRO A 48 -4.46 0.69 -0.53
N ARG A 49 -4.36 0.22 -1.77
CA ARG A 49 -4.27 -1.20 -2.07
C ARG A 49 -3.02 -1.79 -1.40
N ILE A 50 -3.20 -2.88 -0.66
CA ILE A 50 -2.13 -3.65 -0.05
C ILE A 50 -1.98 -5.04 -0.69
N ALA A 51 -3.03 -5.58 -1.32
CA ALA A 51 -2.98 -6.85 -2.03
C ALA A 51 -1.98 -6.83 -3.20
N GLY A 52 -1.16 -7.87 -3.32
CA GLY A 52 -0.20 -8.07 -4.41
C GLY A 52 0.99 -7.11 -4.39
N LYS A 53 1.25 -6.43 -3.29
CA LYS A 53 2.51 -5.69 -3.10
C LYS A 53 3.61 -6.63 -2.62
N PRO A 54 4.89 -6.39 -2.95
CA PRO A 54 6.00 -7.22 -2.45
C PRO A 54 5.97 -7.37 -0.93
N ALA A 55 6.17 -8.60 -0.43
CA ALA A 55 6.08 -8.90 0.99
C ALA A 55 7.04 -8.06 1.84
N GLY A 56 8.30 -7.93 1.42
CA GLY A 56 9.27 -7.11 2.12
C GLY A 56 8.89 -5.63 2.16
N TYR A 57 8.19 -5.10 1.12
CA TYR A 57 7.64 -3.75 1.19
C TYR A 57 6.53 -3.65 2.23
N LEU A 58 5.60 -4.60 2.26
CA LEU A 58 4.49 -4.59 3.22
C LEU A 58 5.02 -4.70 4.65
N TYR A 59 5.93 -5.62 4.92
CA TYR A 59 6.61 -5.72 6.21
C TYR A 59 7.28 -4.39 6.61
N ASN A 60 8.07 -3.80 5.72
CA ASN A 60 8.72 -2.51 5.96
C ASN A 60 7.70 -1.40 6.32
N GLN A 61 6.51 -1.39 5.71
CA GLN A 61 5.49 -0.41 6.06
C GLN A 61 4.89 -0.67 7.44
N LEU A 62 4.57 -1.92 7.79
CA LEU A 62 4.06 -2.28 9.10
C LEU A 62 5.06 -1.94 10.21
N ASP A 63 6.34 -2.29 10.01
CA ASP A 63 7.41 -1.94 10.94
C ASP A 63 7.67 -0.42 10.99
N ASN A 64 7.55 0.31 9.89
CA ASN A 64 7.67 1.76 9.90
C ASN A 64 6.55 2.43 10.70
N PHE A 65 5.33 1.91 10.70
CA PHE A 65 4.25 2.38 11.59
C PHE A 65 4.53 2.03 13.04
N ARG A 66 4.94 0.79 13.32
CA ARG A 66 5.24 0.32 14.69
C ARG A 66 6.38 1.11 15.32
N SER A 67 7.44 1.37 14.58
CA SER A 67 8.63 2.09 15.04
C SER A 67 8.51 3.61 14.99
N GLY A 68 7.36 4.16 14.55
CA GLY A 68 7.14 5.61 14.44
C GLY A 68 7.85 6.29 13.27
N ARG A 69 8.53 5.54 12.37
CA ARG A 69 9.11 6.11 11.14
C ARG A 69 8.03 6.62 10.19
N ARG A 70 6.83 6.03 10.21
CA ARG A 70 5.67 6.48 9.46
C ARG A 70 4.54 6.83 10.43
N ALA A 71 4.23 8.13 10.53
CA ALA A 71 3.23 8.63 11.47
C ALA A 71 1.82 8.49 10.89
N TYR A 72 1.06 7.53 11.39
CA TYR A 72 -0.38 7.41 11.16
C TYR A 72 -1.00 6.68 12.37
N PRO A 73 -1.64 7.40 13.30
CA PRO A 73 -2.04 6.86 14.60
C PRO A 73 -2.85 5.57 14.53
N THR A 74 -3.80 5.48 13.60
CA THR A 74 -4.63 4.28 13.43
C THR A 74 -3.78 3.05 13.07
N MET A 75 -2.83 3.19 12.12
CA MET A 75 -1.97 2.06 11.76
C MET A 75 -1.01 1.70 12.89
N THR A 76 -0.43 2.70 13.58
CA THR A 76 0.41 2.45 14.76
C THR A 76 -0.35 1.65 15.80
N TYR A 77 -1.57 2.06 16.15
CA TYR A 77 -2.42 1.36 17.11
C TYR A 77 -2.63 -0.12 16.74
N PHE A 78 -2.85 -0.42 15.47
CA PHE A 78 -3.05 -1.81 15.03
C PHE A 78 -1.79 -2.67 15.14
N VAL A 79 -0.60 -2.10 14.92
CA VAL A 79 0.63 -2.90 14.77
C VAL A 79 1.60 -2.79 15.94
N GLU A 80 1.42 -1.84 16.87
CA GLU A 80 2.40 -1.54 17.94
C GLU A 80 2.71 -2.72 18.85
N GLN A 81 1.76 -3.63 19.06
CA GLN A 81 1.90 -4.80 19.94
C GLN A 81 2.17 -6.11 19.15
N MET A 82 2.30 -6.05 17.82
CA MET A 82 2.51 -7.25 17.00
C MET A 82 3.99 -7.63 16.98
N SER A 83 4.26 -8.95 17.02
CA SER A 83 5.61 -9.49 16.85
C SER A 83 6.10 -9.35 15.40
N ASP A 84 7.42 -9.41 15.21
CA ASP A 84 8.03 -9.42 13.87
C ASP A 84 7.49 -10.55 13.02
N ASP A 85 7.44 -11.77 13.57
CA ASP A 85 6.95 -12.95 12.85
C ASP A 85 5.51 -12.74 12.37
N TYR A 86 4.64 -12.16 13.20
CA TYR A 86 3.25 -11.90 12.80
C TYR A 86 3.15 -10.79 11.76
N LEU A 87 4.00 -9.76 11.81
CA LEU A 87 4.06 -8.75 10.75
C LEU A 87 4.52 -9.36 9.42
N HIS A 88 5.42 -10.34 9.44
CA HIS A 88 5.81 -11.11 8.25
C HIS A 88 4.64 -11.95 7.72
N GLU A 89 3.92 -12.68 8.58
CA GLU A 89 2.72 -13.44 8.17
C GLU A 89 1.67 -12.55 7.48
N ILE A 90 1.43 -11.36 8.04
CA ILE A 90 0.52 -10.37 7.44
C ILE A 90 1.02 -9.92 6.06
N ALA A 91 2.30 -9.60 5.96
CA ALA A 91 2.91 -9.15 4.71
C ALA A 91 2.84 -10.23 3.62
N ASP A 92 3.18 -11.45 3.95
CA ASP A 92 3.15 -12.61 3.05
C ASP A 92 1.71 -12.91 2.59
N TYR A 93 0.75 -12.86 3.51
CA TYR A 93 -0.66 -13.04 3.17
C TYR A 93 -1.13 -12.05 2.11
N PHE A 94 -0.95 -10.74 2.34
CA PHE A 94 -1.40 -9.75 1.37
C PHE A 94 -0.58 -9.75 0.09
N ALA A 95 0.70 -10.10 0.14
CA ALA A 95 1.55 -10.24 -1.05
C ALA A 95 1.09 -11.40 -1.95
N SER A 96 0.58 -12.49 -1.37
CA SER A 96 0.10 -13.66 -2.12
C SER A 96 -1.22 -13.44 -2.87
N LEU A 97 -1.93 -12.35 -2.59
CA LEU A 97 -3.24 -12.08 -3.18
C LEU A 97 -3.10 -11.48 -4.58
N ASP A 98 -3.31 -12.28 -5.61
CA ASP A 98 -3.39 -11.83 -7.01
C ASP A 98 -4.84 -11.42 -7.35
N LEU A 99 -5.11 -10.14 -7.24
CA LEU A 99 -6.46 -9.59 -7.41
C LEU A 99 -6.47 -8.52 -8.52
N PRO A 100 -7.55 -8.43 -9.31
CA PRO A 100 -7.69 -7.38 -10.31
C PRO A 100 -7.51 -5.97 -9.72
N TYR A 101 -6.89 -5.09 -10.49
CA TYR A 101 -6.81 -3.68 -10.15
C TYR A 101 -8.09 -2.94 -10.55
N ALA A 102 -8.37 -1.85 -9.85
CA ALA A 102 -9.41 -0.92 -10.27
C ALA A 102 -9.02 -0.27 -11.62
N PRO A 103 -10.01 0.14 -12.43
CA PRO A 103 -9.72 0.94 -13.62
C PRO A 103 -8.90 2.19 -13.27
N PRO A 104 -8.06 2.69 -14.20
CA PRO A 104 -7.32 3.93 -13.99
C PRO A 104 -8.26 5.11 -13.75
N GLN A 105 -7.78 6.10 -13.01
CA GLN A 105 -8.56 7.30 -12.75
C GLN A 105 -8.64 8.18 -14.01
N THR A 106 -9.84 8.65 -14.34
CA THR A 106 -9.99 9.71 -15.33
C THR A 106 -9.61 11.04 -14.67
N VAL A 107 -8.49 11.63 -15.07
CA VAL A 107 -8.01 12.88 -14.52
C VAL A 107 -8.09 13.95 -15.61
N GLY A 108 -8.94 14.96 -15.41
CA GLY A 108 -8.98 16.15 -16.26
C GLY A 108 -7.81 17.08 -15.90
N ALA A 109 -6.63 16.83 -16.48
CA ALA A 109 -5.44 17.65 -16.27
C ALA A 109 -4.94 18.24 -17.59
N PRO A 110 -4.23 19.39 -17.55
CA PRO A 110 -3.56 19.97 -18.73
C PRO A 110 -2.58 18.99 -19.35
N ALA A 111 -2.44 19.04 -20.67
CA ALA A 111 -1.57 18.11 -21.42
C ALA A 111 -0.10 18.24 -21.03
N ASP A 112 0.35 19.44 -20.71
CA ASP A 112 1.72 19.72 -20.24
C ASP A 112 1.98 19.14 -18.84
N GLU A 113 1.00 19.16 -17.94
CA GLU A 113 1.10 18.48 -16.65
C GLU A 113 1.27 16.97 -16.82
N ILE A 114 0.46 16.36 -17.68
CA ILE A 114 0.54 14.93 -18.00
C ILE A 114 1.91 14.58 -18.61
N ALA A 115 2.37 15.38 -19.59
CA ALA A 115 3.67 15.18 -20.25
C ALA A 115 4.85 15.34 -19.26
N ARG A 116 4.79 16.31 -18.34
CA ARG A 116 5.80 16.49 -17.28
C ARG A 116 5.82 15.27 -16.35
N GLY A 117 4.66 14.77 -15.95
CA GLY A 117 4.55 13.55 -15.13
C GLY A 117 5.17 12.34 -15.81
N GLU A 118 4.86 12.11 -17.07
CA GLU A 118 5.45 11.03 -17.85
C GLU A 118 6.97 11.15 -17.96
N ALA A 119 7.48 12.34 -18.28
CA ALA A 119 8.91 12.59 -18.40
C ALA A 119 9.65 12.29 -17.09
N LEU A 120 9.15 12.75 -15.97
CA LEU A 120 9.73 12.45 -14.64
C LEU A 120 9.71 10.96 -14.33
N VAL A 121 8.61 10.27 -14.60
CA VAL A 121 8.49 8.85 -14.31
C VAL A 121 9.42 8.02 -15.18
N ARG A 122 9.52 8.30 -16.48
CA ARG A 122 10.27 7.49 -17.43
C ARG A 122 11.73 7.89 -17.59
N GLN A 123 12.05 9.19 -17.44
CA GLN A 123 13.37 9.74 -17.74
C GLN A 123 14.04 10.39 -16.54
N GLY A 124 13.24 10.86 -15.55
CA GLY A 124 13.73 11.65 -14.44
C GLY A 124 14.08 13.08 -14.85
N ASP A 125 14.87 13.73 -14.01
CA ASP A 125 15.41 15.07 -14.25
C ASP A 125 16.82 15.16 -13.66
N ALA A 126 17.81 14.81 -14.47
CA ALA A 126 19.21 14.75 -14.03
C ALA A 126 19.75 16.12 -13.57
N ALA A 127 19.25 17.21 -14.17
CA ALA A 127 19.68 18.56 -13.80
C ALA A 127 19.26 18.92 -12.36
N HIS A 128 18.17 18.32 -11.88
CA HIS A 128 17.67 18.53 -10.51
C HIS A 128 17.93 17.31 -9.60
N GLY A 129 18.74 16.34 -10.06
CA GLY A 129 19.09 15.15 -9.26
C GLY A 129 17.89 14.21 -9.03
N ILE A 130 16.89 14.20 -9.90
CA ILE A 130 15.71 13.36 -9.82
C ILE A 130 15.90 12.12 -10.70
N PRO A 131 16.11 10.92 -10.14
CA PRO A 131 16.18 9.70 -10.93
C PRO A 131 14.81 9.35 -11.52
N ALA A 132 14.79 8.65 -12.65
CA ALA A 132 13.54 8.15 -13.21
C ALA A 132 12.90 7.11 -12.27
N CYS A 133 11.59 7.21 -12.06
CA CYS A 133 10.89 6.29 -11.14
C CYS A 133 11.01 4.82 -11.61
N VAL A 134 11.01 4.60 -12.95
CA VAL A 134 11.18 3.27 -13.55
C VAL A 134 12.52 2.61 -13.20
N GLN A 135 13.55 3.36 -12.83
CA GLN A 135 14.87 2.80 -12.49
C GLN A 135 14.84 2.00 -11.18
N CYS A 136 13.93 2.37 -10.27
CA CYS A 136 13.78 1.69 -8.98
C CYS A 136 12.51 0.84 -8.95
N HIS A 137 11.36 1.40 -9.40
CA HIS A 137 10.06 0.75 -9.28
C HIS A 137 9.74 -0.25 -10.41
N GLY A 138 10.75 -0.58 -11.25
CA GLY A 138 10.64 -1.48 -12.38
C GLY A 138 10.07 -0.80 -13.62
N THR A 139 10.45 -1.29 -14.82
CA THR A 139 10.04 -0.69 -16.10
C THR A 139 8.53 -0.71 -16.31
N ALA A 140 7.85 -1.72 -15.77
CA ALA A 140 6.39 -1.83 -15.79
C ALA A 140 5.71 -1.07 -14.62
N MET A 141 6.48 -0.46 -13.71
CA MET A 141 5.97 0.23 -12.51
C MET A 141 5.13 -0.65 -11.59
N THR A 142 5.29 -1.96 -11.67
CA THR A 142 4.61 -2.96 -10.84
C THR A 142 5.38 -3.33 -9.57
N GLY A 143 6.59 -2.79 -9.41
CA GLY A 143 7.48 -3.05 -8.29
C GLY A 143 8.59 -4.03 -8.61
N VAL A 144 9.48 -4.26 -7.64
CA VAL A 144 10.58 -5.21 -7.74
C VAL A 144 10.71 -5.96 -6.41
N LEU A 145 10.83 -7.28 -6.47
CA LEU A 145 11.03 -8.12 -5.29
C LEU A 145 12.39 -7.83 -4.64
N PRO A 146 12.51 -8.00 -3.33
CA PRO A 146 11.44 -8.36 -2.41
C PRO A 146 10.71 -7.14 -1.81
N SER A 147 11.19 -5.89 -2.02
CA SER A 147 10.78 -4.76 -1.15
C SER A 147 10.46 -3.43 -1.86
N ILE A 148 10.49 -3.39 -3.17
CA ILE A 148 10.17 -2.16 -3.92
C ILE A 148 8.73 -2.22 -4.43
N PRO A 149 7.83 -1.30 -4.03
CA PRO A 149 6.42 -1.36 -4.41
C PRO A 149 6.17 -0.95 -5.85
N GLY A 150 5.13 -1.51 -6.47
CA GLY A 150 4.52 -0.95 -7.67
C GLY A 150 3.78 0.36 -7.37
N LEU A 151 3.80 1.27 -8.32
CA LEU A 151 3.18 2.60 -8.20
C LEU A 151 1.88 2.74 -9.00
N LEU A 152 1.60 1.83 -9.93
CA LEU A 152 0.34 1.83 -10.69
C LEU A 152 -0.85 1.35 -9.84
N GLY A 153 -2.05 1.77 -10.23
CA GLY A 153 -3.29 1.42 -9.53
C GLY A 153 -3.44 2.07 -8.16
N LEU A 154 -2.66 3.10 -7.86
CA LEU A 154 -2.78 3.90 -6.66
C LEU A 154 -3.55 5.20 -6.96
N PRO A 155 -4.44 5.64 -6.06
CA PRO A 155 -5.16 6.89 -6.23
C PRO A 155 -4.23 8.10 -6.22
N ARG A 156 -4.54 9.11 -7.06
CA ARG A 156 -3.78 10.37 -7.15
C ARG A 156 -3.58 11.03 -5.79
N GLY A 157 -4.67 11.17 -5.02
CA GLY A 157 -4.62 11.80 -3.70
C GLY A 157 -3.67 11.06 -2.74
N TYR A 158 -3.71 9.72 -2.75
CA TYR A 158 -2.79 8.92 -1.96
C TYR A 158 -1.33 9.16 -2.36
N LEU A 159 -1.01 9.20 -3.65
CA LEU A 159 0.36 9.45 -4.12
C LEU A 159 0.88 10.82 -3.66
N VAL A 160 0.05 11.88 -3.81
CA VAL A 160 0.40 13.23 -3.35
C VAL A 160 0.65 13.26 -1.84
N GLU A 161 -0.21 12.61 -1.06
CA GLU A 161 -0.06 12.51 0.40
C GLU A 161 1.24 11.81 0.80
N GLN A 162 1.61 10.73 0.11
CA GLN A 162 2.85 10.02 0.43
C GLN A 162 4.09 10.87 0.18
N PHE A 163 4.17 11.59 -0.94
CA PHE A 163 5.25 12.56 -1.18
C PHE A 163 5.26 13.68 -0.14
N GLY A 164 4.08 14.22 0.20
CA GLY A 164 3.92 15.20 1.27
C GLY A 164 4.43 14.70 2.61
N GLY A 165 4.11 13.46 2.96
CA GLY A 165 4.57 12.82 4.19
C GLY A 165 6.10 12.72 4.30
N TRP A 166 6.81 12.39 3.22
CA TRP A 166 8.28 12.42 3.21
C TRP A 166 8.83 13.83 3.37
N ARG A 167 8.25 14.81 2.69
CA ARG A 167 8.69 16.22 2.77
C ARG A 167 8.49 16.84 4.14
N THR A 168 7.43 16.45 4.85
CA THR A 168 7.12 16.93 6.21
C THR A 168 7.77 16.10 7.31
N GLY A 169 8.41 14.98 6.96
CA GLY A 169 9.00 14.06 7.93
C GLY A 169 8.00 13.17 8.66
N GLN A 170 6.72 13.21 8.29
CA GLN A 170 5.68 12.29 8.81
C GLN A 170 5.85 10.87 8.27
N ARG A 171 6.51 10.72 7.12
CA ARG A 171 6.89 9.44 6.55
C ARG A 171 8.39 9.38 6.38
N LYS A 172 9.00 8.35 6.98
CA LYS A 172 10.41 7.99 6.85
C LYS A 172 10.53 6.51 6.60
N ALA A 173 11.67 6.08 6.10
CA ALA A 173 12.03 4.68 5.90
C ALA A 173 13.39 4.39 6.56
N LEU A 174 13.87 3.15 6.43
CA LEU A 174 15.22 2.78 6.89
C LEU A 174 16.27 3.60 6.15
N ALA A 175 17.24 4.10 6.90
CA ALA A 175 18.31 4.93 6.37
C ALA A 175 19.32 4.10 5.54
N PRO A 176 19.82 4.65 4.44
CA PRO A 176 19.48 5.93 3.82
C PRO A 176 18.08 5.91 3.18
N ASP A 177 17.23 6.88 3.52
CA ASP A 177 15.88 6.99 2.98
C ASP A 177 15.88 7.58 1.56
N CYS A 178 15.91 6.69 0.58
CA CYS A 178 15.96 7.05 -0.83
C CYS A 178 14.73 7.84 -1.30
N MET A 179 13.54 7.47 -0.80
CA MET A 179 12.31 8.15 -1.21
C MET A 179 12.16 9.53 -0.57
N ALA A 180 12.66 9.74 0.64
CA ALA A 180 12.76 11.08 1.22
C ALA A 180 13.66 11.99 0.35
N LYS A 181 14.79 11.47 -0.14
CA LYS A 181 15.66 12.21 -1.05
C LYS A 181 14.93 12.59 -2.35
N VAL A 182 14.25 11.63 -3.00
CA VAL A 182 13.47 11.88 -4.22
C VAL A 182 12.35 12.89 -3.96
N ALA A 183 11.56 12.71 -2.91
CA ALA A 183 10.43 13.59 -2.58
C ALA A 183 10.85 15.05 -2.32
N ASN A 184 12.02 15.24 -1.71
CA ASN A 184 12.58 16.58 -1.45
C ASN A 184 13.19 17.24 -2.69
N SER A 185 13.54 16.47 -3.73
CA SER A 185 14.02 17.02 -5.02
C SER A 185 12.88 17.44 -5.95
N LEU A 186 11.65 16.95 -5.73
CA LEU A 186 10.46 17.29 -6.53
C LEU A 186 9.82 18.60 -6.06
N THR A 187 9.40 19.45 -7.00
CA THR A 187 8.54 20.60 -6.69
C THR A 187 7.10 20.13 -6.40
N PRO A 188 6.25 20.95 -5.76
CA PRO A 188 4.82 20.61 -5.60
C PRO A 188 4.11 20.36 -6.95
N ALA A 189 4.49 21.09 -8.00
CA ALA A 189 3.95 20.88 -9.35
C ALA A 189 4.41 19.53 -9.93
N ASP A 190 5.69 19.14 -9.74
CA ASP A 190 6.19 17.83 -10.17
C ASP A 190 5.48 16.68 -9.45
N ILE A 191 5.24 16.82 -8.14
CA ILE A 191 4.48 15.82 -7.36
C ILE A 191 3.07 15.66 -7.92
N THR A 192 2.41 16.77 -8.22
CA THR A 192 1.07 16.76 -8.84
C THR A 192 1.12 16.04 -10.20
N ALA A 193 2.05 16.42 -11.08
CA ALA A 193 2.21 15.85 -12.40
C ALA A 193 2.49 14.33 -12.36
N VAL A 194 3.42 13.89 -11.52
CA VAL A 194 3.74 12.46 -11.32
C VAL A 194 2.52 11.69 -10.81
N ALA A 195 1.82 12.20 -9.79
CA ALA A 195 0.66 11.54 -9.23
C ALA A 195 -0.51 11.46 -10.23
N THR A 196 -0.71 12.52 -11.03
CA THR A 196 -1.68 12.58 -12.11
C THR A 196 -1.39 11.52 -13.17
N TRP A 197 -0.15 11.48 -13.68
CA TRP A 197 0.23 10.51 -14.71
C TRP A 197 0.13 9.07 -14.18
N LEU A 198 0.69 8.75 -13.01
CA LEU A 198 0.66 7.39 -12.44
C LEU A 198 -0.76 6.88 -12.21
N SER A 199 -1.66 7.71 -11.68
CA SER A 199 -3.04 7.29 -11.38
C SER A 199 -3.90 7.08 -12.64
N SER A 200 -3.51 7.68 -13.76
CA SER A 200 -4.19 7.53 -15.06
C SER A 200 -3.71 6.34 -15.88
N GLN A 201 -2.62 5.65 -15.49
CA GLN A 201 -2.09 4.54 -16.24
C GLN A 201 -2.86 3.24 -15.97
N PRO A 202 -3.17 2.45 -17.00
CA PRO A 202 -3.73 1.12 -16.81
C PRO A 202 -2.71 0.18 -16.15
N VAL A 203 -3.20 -0.72 -15.33
CA VAL A 203 -2.39 -1.83 -14.83
C VAL A 203 -2.68 -3.05 -15.69
N ALA A 204 -1.64 -3.65 -16.28
CA ALA A 204 -1.80 -4.86 -17.08
C ALA A 204 -2.40 -6.01 -16.23
N VAL A 205 -3.09 -6.93 -16.87
CA VAL A 205 -3.62 -8.12 -16.19
C VAL A 205 -2.44 -9.01 -15.77
N GLY A 206 -2.44 -9.43 -14.50
CA GLY A 206 -1.38 -10.27 -13.93
C GLY A 206 -0.03 -9.55 -13.71
N PRO A 207 0.02 -8.29 -13.24
CA PRO A 207 1.28 -7.58 -13.10
C PRO A 207 1.99 -8.04 -11.83
N ALA A 208 2.83 -9.05 -11.94
CA ALA A 208 3.77 -9.38 -10.89
C ALA A 208 4.86 -8.30 -10.77
N ALA A 209 5.40 -8.13 -9.56
CA ALA A 209 6.64 -7.40 -9.38
C ALA A 209 7.77 -8.12 -10.14
N ALA A 210 8.73 -7.37 -10.68
CA ALA A 210 9.91 -7.96 -11.31
C ALA A 210 10.75 -8.70 -10.25
N ASP A 211 11.39 -9.81 -10.65
CA ASP A 211 12.21 -10.60 -9.72
C ASP A 211 13.46 -9.84 -9.26
N SER A 212 13.98 -8.96 -10.12
CA SER A 212 15.19 -8.19 -9.83
C SER A 212 15.19 -6.84 -10.56
N LEU A 213 16.05 -5.94 -10.10
CA LEU A 213 16.34 -4.69 -10.80
C LEU A 213 17.10 -4.97 -12.09
N ALA A 214 16.73 -4.29 -13.17
CA ALA A 214 17.46 -4.36 -14.44
C ALA A 214 18.87 -3.73 -14.35
N ARG A 215 19.09 -2.83 -13.40
CA ARG A 215 20.35 -2.13 -13.12
C ARG A 215 20.47 -1.83 -11.62
N PRO A 216 21.68 -1.59 -11.09
CA PRO A 216 21.83 -1.12 -9.73
C PRO A 216 21.01 0.14 -9.44
N LEU A 217 20.57 0.32 -8.19
CA LEU A 217 19.85 1.52 -7.79
C LEU A 217 20.69 2.77 -8.03
N PRO A 218 20.10 3.84 -8.59
CA PRO A 218 20.81 5.11 -8.84
C PRO A 218 21.20 5.86 -7.55
N ILE A 219 20.55 5.53 -6.44
CA ILE A 219 20.80 6.08 -5.11
C ILE A 219 20.70 4.99 -4.04
N ALA A 220 21.47 5.08 -2.98
CA ALA A 220 21.43 4.13 -1.87
C ALA A 220 20.04 4.15 -1.19
N CYS A 221 19.53 2.98 -0.81
CA CYS A 221 18.21 2.78 -0.24
C CYS A 221 18.25 1.72 0.87
N GLY A 222 18.10 2.13 2.13
CA GLY A 222 18.20 1.22 3.29
C GLY A 222 17.05 0.23 3.42
N SER A 223 15.92 0.48 2.75
CA SER A 223 14.76 -0.43 2.75
C SER A 223 14.85 -1.52 1.68
N VAL A 224 15.92 -1.55 0.90
CA VAL A 224 16.15 -2.55 -0.15
C VAL A 224 17.36 -3.39 0.26
N PRO A 225 17.22 -4.72 0.40
CA PRO A 225 18.37 -5.60 0.66
C PRO A 225 19.48 -5.41 -0.39
N GLN A 226 20.73 -5.41 0.08
CA GLN A 226 21.92 -5.29 -0.78
C GLN A 226 22.31 -6.67 -1.30
#